data_11cca71614dcbc6d6b3838983f4461d2
#
_entry.id   11cca71614dcbc6d6b3838983f4461d2
#
_cell.length_a   1.000
_cell.length_b   1.000
_cell.length_c   1.000
_cell.angle_alpha   90.00
_cell.angle_beta   90.00
_cell.angle_gamma   90.00
#
_symmetry.space_group_name_H-M   'P 1'
#
loop_
_entity.id
_entity.type
_entity.pdbx_description
1 polymer ?
#
loop_
_entity_poly.entity_id
_entity_poly.type
_entity_poly.pdbx_seq_one_letter_code
_entity_poly.pdbx_strand_id
1 'polypeptide(L)'
;MDKQNKAFKVLEFDKILERLSSYTESKDVKKRIEEIVPYTELEDARAAQKETTEAMSTLLKLGSPPVNLSVENVLGAVKRTERDGVLHTKELMNISRLLYVARRMKSYIDESAEECTILHGIEEAIITAKQLEDRINSCIVSENEIADDASPELNTIRRKIRNLNGKIKENLNSMIHSTHYKKFLQDPIVTMRSDRYVIPVKSEYRGEV
;
A
#
# COMPACT_ATOMS: atom_id res chain seq x y z
N MET A 1 -24.99 -34.83 8.30
CA MET A 1 -23.83 -34.76 7.41
C MET A 1 -24.32 -35.03 6.01
N ASP A 2 -24.34 -34.04 5.15
CA ASP A 2 -24.93 -34.11 3.81
C ASP A 2 -24.18 -35.15 2.97
N LYS A 3 -24.91 -35.95 2.13
CA LYS A 3 -24.32 -36.98 1.27
C LYS A 3 -23.22 -36.43 0.34
N GLN A 4 -23.35 -35.19 -0.08
CA GLN A 4 -22.35 -34.46 -0.88
C GLN A 4 -21.04 -34.28 -0.12
N ASN A 5 -21.07 -33.87 1.15
CA ASN A 5 -19.86 -33.71 1.97
C ASN A 5 -19.10 -35.01 2.17
N LYS A 6 -19.80 -36.16 2.19
CA LYS A 6 -19.16 -37.48 2.28
C LYS A 6 -18.47 -37.86 0.98
N ALA A 7 -19.11 -37.56 -0.19
CA ALA A 7 -18.53 -37.81 -1.49
C ALA A 7 -17.26 -36.96 -1.72
N PHE A 8 -17.27 -35.69 -1.36
CA PHE A 8 -16.11 -34.80 -1.51
C PHE A 8 -14.91 -35.28 -0.70
N LYS A 9 -15.12 -35.80 0.51
CA LYS A 9 -14.04 -36.41 1.31
C LYS A 9 -13.46 -37.67 0.70
N VAL A 10 -14.33 -38.54 0.16
CA VAL A 10 -13.89 -39.78 -0.50
C VAL A 10 -13.11 -39.51 -1.78
N LEU A 11 -13.48 -38.46 -2.51
CA LEU A 11 -12.82 -38.03 -3.73
C LEU A 11 -11.63 -37.08 -3.48
N GLU A 12 -11.31 -36.81 -2.20
CA GLU A 12 -10.21 -35.91 -1.80
C GLU A 12 -10.30 -34.51 -2.47
N PHE A 13 -11.52 -34.01 -2.66
CA PHE A 13 -11.76 -32.73 -3.32
C PHE A 13 -11.14 -31.54 -2.54
N ASP A 14 -11.10 -31.63 -1.24
CA ASP A 14 -10.42 -30.69 -0.34
C ASP A 14 -8.92 -30.55 -0.69
N LYS A 15 -8.23 -31.64 -0.99
CA LYS A 15 -6.81 -31.60 -1.41
C LYS A 15 -6.62 -30.90 -2.77
N ILE A 16 -7.60 -31.01 -3.67
CA ILE A 16 -7.57 -30.30 -4.96
C ILE A 16 -7.69 -28.79 -4.72
N LEU A 17 -8.63 -28.37 -3.86
CA LEU A 17 -8.82 -26.96 -3.49
C LEU A 17 -7.60 -26.40 -2.76
N GLU A 18 -7.03 -27.15 -1.84
CA GLU A 18 -5.80 -26.77 -1.13
C GLU A 18 -4.63 -26.56 -2.10
N ARG A 19 -4.44 -27.48 -3.05
CA ARG A 19 -3.45 -27.34 -4.09
C ARG A 19 -3.73 -26.13 -4.99
N LEU A 20 -4.98 -25.89 -5.39
CA LEU A 20 -5.35 -24.70 -6.16
C LEU A 20 -5.06 -23.42 -5.37
N SER A 21 -5.40 -23.38 -4.08
CA SER A 21 -5.13 -22.26 -3.19
C SER A 21 -3.63 -21.94 -3.05
N SER A 22 -2.76 -22.94 -3.21
CA SER A 22 -1.30 -22.73 -3.15
C SER A 22 -0.73 -21.92 -4.33
N TYR A 23 -1.45 -21.79 -5.42
CA TYR A 23 -1.03 -20.99 -6.59
C TYR A 23 -1.36 -19.50 -6.48
N THR A 24 -2.03 -19.06 -5.41
CA THR A 24 -2.34 -17.65 -5.19
C THR A 24 -1.86 -17.17 -3.83
N GLU A 25 -1.42 -15.92 -3.75
CA GLU A 25 -1.09 -15.24 -2.49
C GLU A 25 -2.26 -14.38 -1.98
N SER A 26 -3.24 -14.08 -2.84
CA SER A 26 -4.41 -13.27 -2.48
C SER A 26 -5.33 -14.00 -1.50
N LYS A 27 -5.54 -13.40 -0.32
CA LYS A 27 -6.43 -13.94 0.72
C LYS A 27 -7.87 -14.04 0.24
N ASP A 28 -8.34 -13.07 -0.53
CA ASP A 28 -9.72 -13.06 -1.06
C ASP A 28 -9.91 -14.16 -2.10
N VAL A 29 -8.89 -14.42 -2.95
CA VAL A 29 -8.93 -15.53 -3.92
C VAL A 29 -8.87 -16.87 -3.20
N LYS A 30 -8.03 -17.04 -2.18
CA LYS A 30 -8.00 -18.26 -1.36
C LYS A 30 -9.37 -18.58 -0.77
N LYS A 31 -10.03 -17.58 -0.18
CA LYS A 31 -11.37 -17.73 0.37
C LYS A 31 -12.39 -18.15 -0.70
N ARG A 32 -12.33 -17.55 -1.89
CA ARG A 32 -13.20 -17.95 -3.01
C ARG A 32 -12.94 -19.38 -3.47
N ILE A 33 -11.66 -19.82 -3.46
CA ILE A 33 -11.31 -21.21 -3.80
C ILE A 33 -11.91 -22.19 -2.78
N GLU A 34 -11.87 -21.87 -1.49
CA GLU A 34 -12.47 -22.70 -0.42
C GLU A 34 -14.00 -22.85 -0.56
N GLU A 35 -14.65 -21.87 -1.20
CA GLU A 35 -16.10 -21.85 -1.45
C GLU A 35 -16.50 -22.58 -2.75
N ILE A 36 -15.54 -23.06 -3.57
CA ILE A 36 -15.83 -23.77 -4.83
C ILE A 36 -16.51 -25.10 -4.54
N VAL A 37 -17.61 -25.31 -5.23
CA VAL A 37 -18.32 -26.60 -5.28
C VAL A 37 -18.42 -27.07 -6.75
N PRO A 38 -18.45 -28.38 -7.01
CA PRO A 38 -18.64 -28.91 -8.36
C PRO A 38 -19.97 -28.41 -8.96
N TYR A 39 -19.93 -28.07 -10.23
CA TYR A 39 -21.12 -27.70 -11.00
C TYR A 39 -22.05 -28.91 -11.18
N THR A 40 -23.35 -28.68 -11.06
CA THR A 40 -24.37 -29.68 -11.32
C THR A 40 -24.97 -29.57 -12.72
N GLU A 41 -24.96 -28.37 -13.28
CA GLU A 41 -25.47 -28.07 -14.60
C GLU A 41 -24.34 -28.07 -15.64
N LEU A 42 -24.58 -28.71 -16.79
CA LEU A 42 -23.59 -28.85 -17.87
C LEU A 42 -23.15 -27.49 -18.45
N GLU A 43 -24.10 -26.57 -18.59
CA GLU A 43 -23.84 -25.26 -19.20
C GLU A 43 -22.94 -24.41 -18.29
N ASP A 44 -23.16 -24.45 -16.97
CA ASP A 44 -22.31 -23.74 -16.00
C ASP A 44 -20.88 -24.30 -15.99
N ALA A 45 -20.75 -25.63 -16.04
CA ALA A 45 -19.44 -26.27 -16.12
C ALA A 45 -18.69 -25.87 -17.41
N ARG A 46 -19.40 -25.83 -18.54
CA ARG A 46 -18.80 -25.40 -19.82
C ARG A 46 -18.38 -23.93 -19.81
N ALA A 47 -19.20 -23.07 -19.23
CA ALA A 47 -18.89 -21.65 -19.10
C ALA A 47 -17.60 -21.44 -18.27
N ALA A 48 -17.48 -22.09 -17.12
CA ALA A 48 -16.29 -22.04 -16.28
C ALA A 48 -15.03 -22.63 -16.96
N GLN A 49 -15.20 -23.72 -17.76
CA GLN A 49 -14.11 -24.27 -18.56
C GLN A 49 -13.66 -23.30 -19.66
N LYS A 50 -14.60 -22.61 -20.32
CA LYS A 50 -14.28 -21.60 -21.34
C LYS A 50 -13.49 -20.44 -20.73
N GLU A 51 -13.93 -19.90 -19.58
CA GLU A 51 -13.21 -18.85 -18.85
C GLU A 51 -11.76 -19.27 -18.57
N THR A 52 -11.56 -20.47 -18.04
CA THR A 52 -10.23 -21.02 -17.77
C THR A 52 -9.39 -21.17 -19.05
N THR A 53 -10.01 -21.61 -20.15
CA THR A 53 -9.35 -21.78 -21.45
C THR A 53 -8.89 -20.44 -22.02
N GLU A 54 -9.72 -19.40 -21.95
CA GLU A 54 -9.35 -18.06 -22.39
C GLU A 54 -8.17 -17.52 -21.56
N ALA A 55 -8.19 -17.67 -20.23
CA ALA A 55 -7.10 -17.28 -19.37
C ALA A 55 -5.78 -18.02 -19.71
N MET A 56 -5.86 -19.34 -19.97
CA MET A 56 -4.71 -20.13 -20.36
C MET A 56 -4.17 -19.73 -21.74
N SER A 57 -5.03 -19.47 -22.71
CA SER A 57 -4.64 -18.98 -24.04
C SER A 57 -3.91 -17.65 -23.97
N THR A 58 -4.41 -16.73 -23.13
CA THR A 58 -3.77 -15.43 -22.89
C THR A 58 -2.40 -15.59 -22.25
N LEU A 59 -2.25 -16.46 -21.24
CA LEU A 59 -0.96 -16.76 -20.62
C LEU A 59 0.03 -17.38 -21.60
N LEU A 60 -0.42 -18.27 -22.48
CA LEU A 60 0.45 -18.90 -23.50
C LEU A 60 0.89 -17.90 -24.57
N LYS A 61 0.01 -16.96 -24.94
CA LYS A 61 0.30 -15.95 -25.97
C LYS A 61 1.17 -14.81 -25.45
N LEU A 62 0.84 -14.27 -24.30
CA LEU A 62 1.44 -13.04 -23.76
C LEU A 62 2.43 -13.28 -22.59
N GLY A 63 2.51 -14.52 -22.10
CA GLY A 63 3.25 -14.84 -20.89
C GLY A 63 2.53 -14.42 -19.60
N SER A 64 3.23 -14.43 -18.49
CA SER A 64 2.65 -14.03 -17.21
C SER A 64 2.27 -12.55 -17.18
N PRO A 65 1.22 -12.16 -16.44
CA PRO A 65 0.88 -10.76 -16.26
C PRO A 65 2.08 -9.92 -15.80
N PRO A 66 2.23 -8.68 -16.29
CA PRO A 66 3.40 -7.84 -16.03
C PRO A 66 3.43 -7.24 -14.62
N VAL A 67 2.61 -7.75 -13.70
CA VAL A 67 2.47 -7.26 -12.32
C VAL A 67 2.18 -8.41 -11.37
N ASN A 68 2.64 -8.27 -10.12
CA ASN A 68 2.19 -9.14 -9.05
C ASN A 68 0.72 -8.82 -8.71
N LEU A 69 -0.14 -9.81 -8.81
CA LEU A 69 -1.59 -9.71 -8.59
C LEU A 69 -1.99 -9.74 -7.11
N SER A 70 -1.04 -9.90 -6.20
CA SER A 70 -1.31 -9.82 -4.76
C SER A 70 -1.63 -8.37 -4.37
N VAL A 71 -2.87 -8.12 -4.02
CA VAL A 71 -3.38 -6.84 -3.54
C VAL A 71 -4.15 -7.05 -2.24
N GLU A 72 -4.04 -6.09 -1.34
CA GLU A 72 -4.83 -6.09 -0.11
C GLU A 72 -6.26 -5.61 -0.37
N ASN A 73 -7.21 -6.13 0.41
CA ASN A 73 -8.61 -5.72 0.31
C ASN A 73 -8.79 -4.29 0.83
N VAL A 74 -9.28 -3.41 -0.03
CA VAL A 74 -9.48 -1.98 0.28
C VAL A 74 -10.95 -1.61 0.53
N LEU A 75 -11.89 -2.54 0.42
CA LEU A 75 -13.33 -2.26 0.54
C LEU A 75 -13.69 -1.61 1.89
N GLY A 76 -13.06 -2.06 2.98
CA GLY A 76 -13.27 -1.46 4.30
C GLY A 76 -12.82 -0.01 4.38
N ALA A 77 -11.69 0.31 3.76
CA ALA A 77 -11.16 1.66 3.67
C ALA A 77 -12.10 2.56 2.83
N VAL A 78 -12.50 2.10 1.64
CA VAL A 78 -13.43 2.83 0.75
C VAL A 78 -14.76 3.10 1.43
N LYS A 79 -15.39 2.10 2.08
CA LYS A 79 -16.65 2.29 2.83
C LYS A 79 -16.56 3.31 3.97
N ARG A 80 -15.36 3.48 4.56
CA ARG A 80 -15.17 4.53 5.57
C ARG A 80 -15.15 5.92 4.96
N THR A 81 -14.58 6.10 3.77
CA THR A 81 -14.59 7.41 3.09
C THR A 81 -16.00 7.86 2.68
N GLU A 82 -16.91 6.94 2.38
CA GLU A 82 -18.33 7.26 2.14
C GLU A 82 -19.02 7.92 3.34
N ARG A 83 -18.42 7.80 4.54
CA ARG A 83 -18.88 8.38 5.81
C ARG A 83 -17.91 9.46 6.32
N ASP A 84 -17.23 10.15 5.42
CA ASP A 84 -16.22 11.18 5.73
C ASP A 84 -15.05 10.69 6.61
N GLY A 85 -14.79 9.37 6.62
CA GLY A 85 -13.67 8.80 7.35
C GLY A 85 -12.33 9.10 6.68
N VAL A 86 -11.30 9.33 7.50
CA VAL A 86 -9.92 9.58 7.04
C VAL A 86 -9.19 8.26 6.84
N LEU A 87 -8.41 8.17 5.77
CA LEU A 87 -7.54 7.04 5.48
C LEU A 87 -6.11 7.28 5.97
N HIS A 88 -5.49 6.22 6.48
CA HIS A 88 -4.07 6.22 6.79
C HIS A 88 -3.21 6.07 5.53
N THR A 89 -1.95 6.47 5.60
CA THR A 89 -0.96 6.36 4.51
C THR A 89 -0.90 4.95 3.92
N LYS A 90 -0.88 3.92 4.76
CA LYS A 90 -0.89 2.51 4.33
C LYS A 90 -2.12 2.14 3.51
N GLU A 91 -3.30 2.62 3.89
CA GLU A 91 -4.54 2.37 3.15
C GLU A 91 -4.54 3.06 1.80
N LEU A 92 -4.02 4.29 1.72
CA LEU A 92 -3.83 5.01 0.47
C LEU A 92 -2.84 4.29 -0.45
N MET A 93 -1.73 3.77 0.09
CA MET A 93 -0.77 2.96 -0.67
C MET A 93 -1.42 1.68 -1.22
N ASN A 94 -2.25 0.99 -0.43
CA ASN A 94 -2.97 -0.20 -0.88
C ASN A 94 -3.98 0.13 -1.99
N ILE A 95 -4.68 1.26 -1.88
CA ILE A 95 -5.57 1.76 -2.94
C ILE A 95 -4.77 2.07 -4.20
N SER A 96 -3.66 2.81 -4.10
CA SER A 96 -2.79 3.10 -5.24
C SER A 96 -2.26 1.82 -5.90
N ARG A 97 -1.85 0.84 -5.08
CA ARG A 97 -1.42 -0.47 -5.58
C ARG A 97 -2.52 -1.20 -6.34
N LEU A 98 -3.75 -1.21 -5.83
CA LEU A 98 -4.90 -1.81 -6.51
C LEU A 98 -5.17 -1.11 -7.85
N LEU A 99 -5.18 0.23 -7.87
CA LEU A 99 -5.39 1.02 -9.10
C LEU A 99 -4.31 0.74 -10.15
N TYR A 100 -3.05 0.65 -9.73
CA TYR A 100 -1.93 0.28 -10.59
C TYR A 100 -2.12 -1.13 -11.19
N VAL A 101 -2.41 -2.13 -10.35
CA VAL A 101 -2.61 -3.52 -10.79
C VAL A 101 -3.81 -3.62 -11.74
N ALA A 102 -4.93 -2.99 -11.40
CA ALA A 102 -6.13 -2.96 -12.23
C ALA A 102 -5.83 -2.38 -13.63
N ARG A 103 -5.14 -1.24 -13.69
CA ARG A 103 -4.75 -0.61 -14.95
C ARG A 103 -3.80 -1.48 -15.79
N ARG A 104 -2.82 -2.13 -15.14
CA ARG A 104 -1.88 -3.02 -15.83
C ARG A 104 -2.56 -4.30 -16.33
N MET A 105 -3.49 -4.84 -15.55
CA MET A 105 -4.27 -6.00 -15.96
C MET A 105 -5.23 -5.66 -17.09
N LYS A 106 -5.86 -4.49 -17.06
CA LYS A 106 -6.68 -4.00 -18.16
C LYS A 106 -5.90 -4.01 -19.48
N SER A 107 -4.72 -3.37 -19.52
CA SER A 107 -3.88 -3.35 -20.70
C SER A 107 -3.40 -4.75 -21.12
N TYR A 108 -3.10 -5.64 -20.16
CA TYR A 108 -2.67 -7.01 -20.45
C TYR A 108 -3.78 -7.85 -21.11
N ILE A 109 -5.03 -7.70 -20.64
CA ILE A 109 -6.18 -8.42 -21.21
C ILE A 109 -6.54 -7.85 -22.58
N ASP A 110 -6.46 -6.54 -22.78
CA ASP A 110 -6.71 -5.85 -24.04
C ASP A 110 -5.80 -6.39 -25.18
N GLU A 111 -4.58 -6.83 -24.85
CA GLU A 111 -3.66 -7.46 -25.79
C GLU A 111 -3.97 -8.95 -26.06
N SER A 112 -4.97 -9.54 -25.42
CA SER A 112 -5.35 -10.95 -25.61
C SER A 112 -6.00 -11.19 -26.98
N ALA A 113 -6.31 -12.44 -27.30
CA ALA A 113 -6.95 -12.76 -28.55
C ALA A 113 -8.41 -12.29 -28.58
N GLU A 114 -8.89 -11.86 -29.76
CA GLU A 114 -10.30 -11.40 -29.93
C GLU A 114 -11.32 -12.46 -29.54
N GLU A 115 -10.95 -13.75 -29.60
CA GLU A 115 -11.80 -14.86 -29.19
C GLU A 115 -11.97 -14.98 -27.66
N CYS A 116 -11.12 -14.28 -26.88
CA CYS A 116 -11.18 -14.25 -25.41
C CYS A 116 -12.29 -13.31 -24.91
N THR A 117 -13.52 -13.55 -25.33
CA THR A 117 -14.66 -12.65 -25.11
C THR A 117 -15.04 -12.49 -23.63
N ILE A 118 -14.82 -13.51 -22.81
CA ILE A 118 -15.11 -13.44 -21.36
C ILE A 118 -14.10 -12.54 -20.67
N LEU A 119 -12.81 -12.69 -21.00
CA LEU A 119 -11.77 -11.83 -20.43
C LEU A 119 -11.93 -10.37 -20.85
N HIS A 120 -12.29 -10.08 -22.10
CA HIS A 120 -12.60 -8.73 -22.56
C HIS A 120 -13.82 -8.15 -21.83
N GLY A 121 -14.86 -8.94 -21.56
CA GLY A 121 -15.99 -8.49 -20.74
C GLY A 121 -15.58 -8.11 -19.30
N ILE A 122 -14.62 -8.84 -18.72
CA ILE A 122 -14.04 -8.49 -17.40
C ILE A 122 -13.20 -7.20 -17.51
N GLU A 123 -12.39 -7.07 -18.57
CA GLU A 123 -11.55 -5.90 -18.84
C GLU A 123 -12.38 -4.62 -18.98
N GLU A 124 -13.48 -4.66 -19.74
CA GLU A 124 -14.39 -3.52 -19.90
C GLU A 124 -14.96 -3.03 -18.58
N ALA A 125 -15.22 -3.93 -17.63
CA ALA A 125 -15.71 -3.59 -16.30
C ALA A 125 -14.64 -2.93 -15.42
N ILE A 126 -13.34 -3.01 -15.76
CA ILE A 126 -12.26 -2.40 -15.00
C ILE A 126 -12.21 -0.89 -15.28
N ILE A 127 -12.59 -0.10 -14.28
CA ILE A 127 -12.46 1.35 -14.32
C ILE A 127 -11.07 1.75 -13.81
N THR A 128 -10.33 2.50 -14.62
CA THR A 128 -9.00 3.00 -14.26
C THR A 128 -9.07 4.42 -13.73
N ALA A 129 -8.24 4.75 -12.74
CA ALA A 129 -8.16 6.08 -12.14
C ALA A 129 -6.69 6.53 -12.01
N LYS A 130 -6.01 6.67 -13.16
CA LYS A 130 -4.58 7.02 -13.24
C LYS A 130 -4.25 8.32 -12.50
N GLN A 131 -5.09 9.33 -12.62
CA GLN A 131 -4.87 10.61 -11.93
C GLN A 131 -4.88 10.45 -10.41
N LEU A 132 -5.79 9.61 -9.88
CA LEU A 132 -5.85 9.33 -8.44
C LEU A 132 -4.61 8.52 -8.00
N GLU A 133 -4.22 7.49 -8.77
CA GLU A 133 -3.00 6.70 -8.56
C GLU A 133 -1.78 7.64 -8.44
N ASP A 134 -1.59 8.53 -9.42
CA ASP A 134 -0.47 9.47 -9.45
C ASP A 134 -0.53 10.47 -8.29
N ARG A 135 -1.72 10.96 -7.94
CA ARG A 135 -1.89 11.89 -6.83
C ARG A 135 -1.53 11.24 -5.49
N ILE A 136 -1.96 10.00 -5.25
CA ILE A 136 -1.57 9.26 -4.04
C ILE A 136 -0.06 9.08 -4.01
N ASN A 137 0.54 8.60 -5.10
CA ASN A 137 1.98 8.33 -5.18
C ASN A 137 2.84 9.59 -5.05
N SER A 138 2.34 10.74 -5.50
CA SER A 138 3.04 12.02 -5.30
C SER A 138 2.98 12.53 -3.86
N CYS A 139 1.94 12.16 -3.11
CA CYS A 139 1.75 12.63 -1.74
C CYS A 139 2.33 11.68 -0.68
N ILE A 140 2.31 10.36 -0.93
CA ILE A 140 2.69 9.34 0.05
C ILE A 140 4.02 8.71 -0.36
N VAL A 141 5.06 8.95 0.44
CA VAL A 141 6.41 8.40 0.19
C VAL A 141 6.54 6.99 0.78
N SER A 142 6.00 6.80 1.99
CA SER A 142 6.01 5.51 2.70
C SER A 142 4.83 5.42 3.68
N GLU A 143 4.70 4.28 4.36
CA GLU A 143 3.69 4.10 5.41
C GLU A 143 3.75 5.18 6.50
N ASN A 144 4.92 5.74 6.77
CA ASN A 144 5.17 6.71 7.84
C ASN A 144 5.55 8.10 7.34
N GLU A 145 5.55 8.32 6.03
CA GLU A 145 6.07 9.56 5.46
C GLU A 145 5.17 10.11 4.35
N ILE A 146 4.78 11.36 4.53
CA ILE A 146 4.08 12.17 3.54
C ILE A 146 5.08 13.12 2.90
N ALA A 147 5.04 13.25 1.58
CA ALA A 147 5.93 14.14 0.82
C ALA A 147 5.83 15.59 1.32
N ASP A 148 6.95 16.29 1.29
CA ASP A 148 7.01 17.69 1.72
C ASP A 148 6.07 18.60 0.91
N ASP A 149 5.86 18.28 -0.34
CA ASP A 149 5.04 19.01 -1.32
C ASP A 149 3.65 18.41 -1.53
N ALA A 150 3.23 17.48 -0.65
CA ALA A 150 1.89 16.89 -0.71
C ALA A 150 0.77 17.96 -0.63
N SER A 151 0.99 19.07 0.07
CA SER A 151 0.18 20.28 -0.07
C SER A 151 1.03 21.55 0.09
N PRO A 152 0.60 22.70 -0.48
CA PRO A 152 1.29 23.99 -0.31
C PRO A 152 1.44 24.40 1.16
N GLU A 153 0.42 24.13 1.97
CA GLU A 153 0.43 24.44 3.40
C GLU A 153 1.47 23.60 4.14
N LEU A 154 1.51 22.29 3.89
CA LEU A 154 2.48 21.39 4.51
C LEU A 154 3.91 21.79 4.15
N ASN A 155 4.17 22.09 2.88
CA ASN A 155 5.47 22.57 2.42
C ASN A 155 5.89 23.85 3.15
N THR A 156 4.97 24.82 3.25
CA THR A 156 5.22 26.08 3.93
C THR A 156 5.54 25.87 5.41
N ILE A 157 4.76 25.03 6.10
CA ILE A 157 4.95 24.72 7.51
C ILE A 157 6.30 24.01 7.73
N ARG A 158 6.61 22.97 6.95
CA ARG A 158 7.86 22.23 7.08
C ARG A 158 9.08 23.10 6.78
N ARG A 159 8.98 23.98 5.76
CA ARG A 159 10.04 24.97 5.47
C ARG A 159 10.24 25.94 6.63
N LYS A 160 9.14 26.41 7.24
CA LYS A 160 9.20 27.29 8.42
C LYS A 160 9.86 26.60 9.61
N ILE A 161 9.51 25.32 9.87
CA ILE A 161 10.13 24.51 10.93
C ILE A 161 11.63 24.38 10.69
N ARG A 162 12.05 24.03 9.46
CA ARG A 162 13.49 23.91 9.12
C ARG A 162 14.23 25.22 9.34
N ASN A 163 13.66 26.34 8.90
CA ASN A 163 14.27 27.66 9.09
C ASN A 163 14.37 28.04 10.58
N LEU A 164 13.34 27.77 11.39
CA LEU A 164 13.39 28.04 12.83
C LEU A 164 14.43 27.16 13.53
N ASN A 165 14.49 25.88 13.21
CA ASN A 165 15.51 24.98 13.73
C ASN A 165 16.93 25.43 13.35
N GLY A 166 17.13 25.94 12.13
CA GLY A 166 18.38 26.54 11.70
C GLY A 166 18.76 27.75 12.57
N LYS A 167 17.83 28.68 12.75
CA LYS A 167 18.05 29.86 13.61
C LYS A 167 18.35 29.51 15.07
N ILE A 168 17.64 28.50 15.62
CA ILE A 168 17.94 28.01 16.97
C ILE A 168 19.38 27.51 17.07
N LYS A 169 19.81 26.66 16.11
CA LYS A 169 21.19 26.15 16.07
C LYS A 169 22.22 27.27 15.96
N GLU A 170 21.99 28.24 15.08
CA GLU A 170 22.87 29.40 14.90
C GLU A 170 22.98 30.24 16.21
N ASN A 171 21.85 30.53 16.84
CA ASN A 171 21.81 31.26 18.12
C ASN A 171 22.58 30.51 19.20
N LEU A 172 22.34 29.20 19.35
CA LEU A 172 23.01 28.37 20.33
C LEU A 172 24.52 28.27 20.07
N ASN A 173 24.92 28.13 18.79
CA ASN A 173 26.32 28.16 18.39
C ASN A 173 26.98 29.52 18.73
N SER A 174 26.29 30.62 18.49
CA SER A 174 26.76 31.94 18.87
C SER A 174 26.91 32.07 20.41
N MET A 175 26.00 31.49 21.17
CA MET A 175 26.06 31.50 22.65
C MET A 175 27.27 30.71 23.16
N ILE A 176 27.52 29.48 22.67
CA ILE A 176 28.65 28.63 23.13
C ILE A 176 30.01 29.19 22.77
N HIS A 177 30.09 30.05 21.75
CA HIS A 177 31.33 30.72 21.35
C HIS A 177 31.50 32.12 21.99
N SER A 178 30.46 32.64 22.65
CA SER A 178 30.50 33.92 23.32
C SER A 178 31.39 33.86 24.56
N THR A 179 32.26 34.88 24.73
CA THR A 179 33.12 35.01 25.91
C THR A 179 32.32 35.09 27.20
N HIS A 180 31.10 35.66 27.15
CA HIS A 180 30.20 35.78 28.29
C HIS A 180 29.73 34.41 28.82
N TYR A 181 29.26 33.52 27.93
CA TYR A 181 28.75 32.22 28.31
C TYR A 181 29.79 31.14 28.51
N LYS A 182 30.98 31.25 27.85
CA LYS A 182 32.03 30.26 27.91
C LYS A 182 32.45 29.85 29.32
N LYS A 183 32.44 30.77 30.27
CA LYS A 183 32.81 30.51 31.68
C LYS A 183 31.83 29.55 32.38
N PHE A 184 30.56 29.54 31.97
CA PHE A 184 29.49 28.75 32.57
C PHE A 184 29.36 27.35 31.96
N LEU A 185 29.90 27.16 30.75
CA LEU A 185 29.73 25.92 30.02
C LEU A 185 30.74 24.86 30.46
N GLN A 186 30.25 23.63 30.61
CA GLN A 186 31.08 22.47 30.86
C GLN A 186 31.87 22.12 29.57
N ASP A 187 31.15 22.07 28.44
CA ASP A 187 31.70 21.88 27.10
C ASP A 187 31.00 22.82 26.11
N PRO A 188 31.69 23.39 25.12
CA PRO A 188 31.13 24.31 24.14
C PRO A 188 30.48 23.52 23.00
N ILE A 189 29.48 22.66 23.36
CA ILE A 189 28.77 21.83 22.42
C ILE A 189 27.25 22.03 22.56
N VAL A 190 26.53 21.93 21.43
CA VAL A 190 25.08 21.86 21.41
C VAL A 190 24.67 20.43 21.14
N THR A 191 23.88 19.83 22.01
CA THR A 191 23.37 18.47 21.87
C THR A 191 21.85 18.49 21.81
N MET A 192 21.26 17.33 21.45
CA MET A 192 19.80 17.17 21.46
C MET A 192 19.40 16.10 22.46
N ARG A 193 18.44 16.42 23.34
CA ARG A 193 17.83 15.46 24.28
C ARG A 193 16.31 15.65 24.27
N SER A 194 15.57 14.57 24.06
CA SER A 194 14.09 14.58 24.04
C SER A 194 13.55 15.73 23.16
N ASP A 195 14.03 15.80 21.90
CA ASP A 195 13.67 16.81 20.89
C ASP A 195 13.92 18.28 21.29
N ARG A 196 14.78 18.51 22.29
CA ARG A 196 15.22 19.84 22.70
C ARG A 196 16.72 20.00 22.52
N TYR A 197 17.12 21.15 22.00
CA TYR A 197 18.54 21.53 22.01
C TYR A 197 18.95 21.89 23.45
N VAL A 198 20.06 21.35 23.89
CA VAL A 198 20.61 21.56 25.22
C VAL A 198 22.09 21.90 25.14
N ILE A 199 22.55 22.75 26.06
CA ILE A 199 23.94 23.14 26.27
C ILE A 199 24.35 22.65 27.66
N PRO A 200 25.46 21.91 27.82
CA PRO A 200 25.92 21.46 29.12
C PRO A 200 26.49 22.61 29.93
N VAL A 201 25.93 22.84 31.10
CA VAL A 201 26.35 23.89 32.07
C VAL A 201 27.05 23.21 33.24
N LYS A 202 28.09 23.82 33.79
CA LYS A 202 28.77 23.36 34.99
C LYS A 202 27.80 23.40 36.19
N SER A 203 27.89 22.37 37.04
CA SER A 203 26.96 22.22 38.18
C SER A 203 26.97 23.42 39.13
N GLU A 204 28.10 24.07 39.29
CA GLU A 204 28.30 25.26 40.16
C GLU A 204 27.54 26.52 39.70
N TYR A 205 27.22 26.60 38.40
CA TYR A 205 26.52 27.75 37.80
C TYR A 205 25.03 27.45 37.48
N ARG A 206 24.47 26.36 38.01
CA ARG A 206 23.11 25.92 37.69
C ARG A 206 22.00 26.95 38.01
N GLY A 207 22.27 27.89 38.91
CA GLY A 207 21.35 28.94 39.28
C GLY A 207 21.57 30.29 38.58
N GLU A 208 22.62 30.41 37.75
CA GLU A 208 23.00 31.64 37.08
C GLU A 208 22.71 31.65 35.56
N VAL A 209 22.30 30.49 35.01
CA VAL A 209 22.05 30.31 33.56
C VAL A 209 20.61 29.86 33.32
#